data_5d357136356bff11bced403bb17411d0
#
_entry.id   5d357136356bff11bced403bb17411d0
#
_cell.length_a   1.000
_cell.length_b   1.000
_cell.length_c   1.000
_cell.angle_alpha   90.00
_cell.angle_beta   90.00
_cell.angle_gamma   90.00
#
_symmetry.space_group_name_H-M   'P 1'
#
loop_
_entity.id
_entity.type
_entity.pdbx_description
1 polymer ?
#
loop_
_entity_poly.entity_id
_entity_poly.type
_entity_poly.pdbx_seq_one_letter_code
_entity_poly.pdbx_strand_id
1 'polypeptide(L)'
;LSSSSAASDVYKRQVNAGKITIGGTDVRDFKLDSLMKNISMVFQSVYLFADTIENNIKFGCPDATHEQVVEAAKKACCHDFISALPDGYDTVIGEGGGTLSGGEKQRISIARAMLKDAPIIILDEATSSVDPENEDELQRAIEALTHDKTIIMIAHRLKTVRNADQILVLDNAHIVQRGTHAELILSLIH
;
A
#
# COMPACT_ATOMS: atom_id res chain seq x y z
N LEU A 1 6.65 -27.81 -21.95
CA LEU A 1 5.75 -26.89 -21.27
C LEU A 1 5.93 -25.48 -21.77
N SER A 2 4.87 -24.93 -22.32
CA SER A 2 4.87 -23.75 -23.16
C SER A 2 5.35 -22.50 -22.45
N SER A 3 6.47 -21.97 -22.88
CA SER A 3 6.98 -20.61 -22.63
C SER A 3 6.04 -19.47 -23.15
N SER A 4 4.92 -19.84 -23.76
CA SER A 4 3.98 -18.93 -24.40
C SER A 4 3.08 -18.16 -23.41
N SER A 5 2.76 -18.73 -22.24
CA SER A 5 1.80 -18.09 -21.32
C SER A 5 2.42 -16.94 -20.50
N ALA A 6 3.66 -17.11 -20.05
CA ALA A 6 4.36 -16.06 -19.29
C ALA A 6 4.72 -14.84 -20.18
N ALA A 7 5.17 -15.08 -21.43
CA ALA A 7 5.42 -14.02 -22.39
C ALA A 7 4.13 -13.24 -22.74
N SER A 8 3.00 -13.94 -22.91
CA SER A 8 1.70 -13.31 -23.20
C SER A 8 1.20 -12.44 -22.03
N ASP A 9 1.47 -12.81 -20.78
CA ASP A 9 1.05 -12.04 -19.62
C ASP A 9 1.90 -10.76 -19.46
N VAL A 10 3.19 -10.81 -19.74
CA VAL A 10 4.07 -9.63 -19.77
C VAL A 10 3.65 -8.65 -20.86
N TYR A 11 3.32 -9.12 -22.06
CA TYR A 11 2.85 -8.26 -23.15
C TYR A 11 1.52 -7.57 -22.85
N LYS A 12 0.60 -8.22 -22.12
CA LYS A 12 -0.70 -7.62 -21.75
C LYS A 12 -0.58 -6.45 -20.79
N ARG A 13 0.56 -6.28 -20.13
CA ARG A 13 0.80 -5.22 -19.13
C ARG A 13 1.67 -4.08 -19.67
N GLN A 14 2.03 -4.09 -20.95
CA GLN A 14 2.81 -3.02 -21.56
C GLN A 14 1.93 -1.84 -21.97
N VAL A 15 2.45 -0.63 -21.77
CA VAL A 15 1.81 0.60 -22.21
C VAL A 15 1.95 0.70 -23.74
N ASN A 16 0.84 0.69 -24.46
CA ASN A 16 0.83 0.78 -25.92
C ASN A 16 1.11 2.21 -26.42
N ALA A 17 0.70 3.23 -25.69
CA ALA A 17 0.88 4.63 -26.04
C ALA A 17 0.88 5.51 -24.78
N GLY A 18 1.37 6.74 -24.90
CA GLY A 18 1.47 7.70 -23.83
C GLY A 18 2.75 7.57 -23.00
N LYS A 19 2.80 8.28 -21.87
CA LYS A 19 3.93 8.27 -20.94
C LYS A 19 3.44 8.41 -19.49
N ILE A 20 4.18 7.83 -18.56
CA ILE A 20 4.04 8.05 -17.12
C ILE A 20 5.27 8.82 -16.68
N THR A 21 5.07 9.91 -15.94
CA THR A 21 6.18 10.74 -15.45
C THR A 21 6.13 10.90 -13.94
N ILE A 22 7.30 10.91 -13.30
CA ILE A 22 7.49 11.25 -11.88
C ILE A 22 8.44 12.46 -11.83
N GLY A 23 7.98 13.56 -11.22
CA GLY A 23 8.75 14.79 -11.18
C GLY A 23 9.15 15.32 -12.57
N GLY A 24 8.32 15.09 -13.60
CA GLY A 24 8.57 15.49 -14.98
C GLY A 24 9.43 14.52 -15.80
N THR A 25 10.08 13.54 -15.16
CA THR A 25 10.92 12.53 -15.83
C THR A 25 10.10 11.29 -16.19
N ASP A 26 10.23 10.78 -17.41
CA ASP A 26 9.55 9.54 -17.84
C ASP A 26 10.05 8.35 -17.03
N VAL A 27 9.14 7.48 -16.59
CA VAL A 27 9.51 6.31 -15.77
C VAL A 27 10.47 5.36 -16.49
N ARG A 28 10.52 5.39 -17.82
CA ARG A 28 11.45 4.59 -18.64
C ARG A 28 12.89 5.10 -18.57
N ASP A 29 13.10 6.35 -18.18
CA ASP A 29 14.42 6.98 -18.07
C ASP A 29 15.05 6.77 -16.68
N PHE A 30 14.28 6.22 -15.72
CA PHE A 30 14.79 5.85 -14.39
C PHE A 30 15.56 4.53 -14.42
N LYS A 31 16.60 4.43 -13.60
CA LYS A 31 17.09 3.12 -13.17
C LYS A 31 16.02 2.47 -12.28
N LEU A 32 15.77 1.17 -12.47
CA LEU A 32 14.71 0.45 -11.75
C LEU A 32 14.79 0.63 -10.22
N ASP A 33 15.99 0.50 -9.64
CA ASP A 33 16.19 0.66 -8.20
C ASP A 33 15.83 2.09 -7.73
N SER A 34 16.17 3.10 -8.54
CA SER A 34 15.82 4.49 -8.25
C SER A 34 14.31 4.72 -8.32
N LEU A 35 13.64 4.15 -9.32
CA LEU A 35 12.18 4.20 -9.44
C LEU A 35 11.51 3.52 -8.25
N MET A 36 11.95 2.30 -7.90
CA MET A 36 11.37 1.53 -6.80
C MET A 36 11.56 2.18 -5.44
N LYS A 37 12.65 2.92 -5.22
CA LYS A 37 12.85 3.70 -3.98
C LYS A 37 11.81 4.80 -3.77
N ASN A 38 11.25 5.33 -4.85
CA ASN A 38 10.28 6.43 -4.80
C ASN A 38 8.82 5.97 -4.65
N ILE A 39 8.54 4.67 -4.70
CA ILE A 39 7.19 4.13 -4.66
C ILE A 39 7.07 3.09 -3.55
N SER A 40 6.08 3.22 -2.69
CA SER A 40 5.62 2.18 -1.77
C SER A 40 4.23 1.70 -2.18
N MET A 41 3.96 0.42 -1.95
CA MET A 41 2.65 -0.18 -2.24
C MET A 41 2.13 -0.92 -1.02
N VAL A 42 0.85 -0.71 -0.71
CA VAL A 42 0.10 -1.47 0.28
C VAL A 42 -1.05 -2.16 -0.47
N PHE A 43 -0.98 -3.47 -0.56
CA PHE A 43 -1.94 -4.28 -1.32
C PHE A 43 -3.13 -4.68 -0.44
N GLN A 44 -4.28 -4.94 -1.07
CA GLN A 44 -5.45 -5.55 -0.46
C GLN A 44 -5.12 -6.90 0.19
N SER A 45 -4.46 -7.77 -0.56
CA SER A 45 -3.99 -9.06 -0.07
C SER A 45 -2.53 -8.92 0.39
N VAL A 46 -2.35 -8.76 1.70
CA VAL A 46 -1.01 -8.66 2.29
C VAL A 46 -0.29 -9.98 2.22
N TYR A 47 0.89 -9.97 1.61
CA TYR A 47 1.81 -11.09 1.67
C TYR A 47 2.91 -10.84 2.71
N LEU A 48 3.01 -11.77 3.66
CA LEU A 48 4.10 -11.82 4.64
C LEU A 48 4.95 -13.05 4.37
N PHE A 49 6.25 -12.87 4.47
CA PHE A 49 7.22 -13.93 4.25
C PHE A 49 7.33 -14.85 5.49
N ALA A 50 7.71 -16.10 5.28
CA ALA A 50 8.05 -17.05 6.35
C ALA A 50 9.36 -16.62 7.03
N ASP A 51 9.28 -15.62 7.91
CA ASP A 51 10.40 -14.97 8.59
C ASP A 51 9.88 -14.27 9.85
N THR A 52 10.76 -13.63 10.62
CA THR A 52 10.37 -12.84 11.78
C THR A 52 9.49 -11.64 11.40
N ILE A 53 8.72 -11.13 12.34
CA ILE A 53 7.94 -9.89 12.15
C ILE A 53 8.89 -8.73 11.84
N GLU A 54 10.04 -8.65 12.54
CA GLU A 54 11.05 -7.63 12.28
C GLU A 54 11.52 -7.65 10.83
N ASN A 55 11.91 -8.81 10.31
CA ASN A 55 12.38 -8.95 8.93
C ASN A 55 11.28 -8.65 7.90
N ASN A 56 10.03 -8.99 8.22
CA ASN A 56 8.89 -8.61 7.40
C ASN A 56 8.71 -7.09 7.29
N ILE A 57 8.92 -6.34 8.37
CA ILE A 57 8.88 -4.87 8.36
C ILE A 57 10.12 -4.32 7.63
N LYS A 58 11.30 -4.85 7.91
CA LYS A 58 12.58 -4.48 7.28
C LYS A 58 12.64 -4.74 5.78
N PHE A 59 11.73 -5.52 5.21
CA PHE A 59 11.71 -5.80 3.78
C PHE A 59 11.69 -4.54 2.91
N GLY A 60 11.10 -3.44 3.40
CA GLY A 60 11.12 -2.13 2.74
C GLY A 60 12.44 -1.38 2.85
N CYS A 61 13.26 -1.66 3.88
CA CYS A 61 14.54 -1.03 4.19
C CYS A 61 15.41 -2.02 5.01
N PRO A 62 16.18 -2.91 4.34
CA PRO A 62 16.92 -4.00 5.01
C PRO A 62 17.97 -3.52 6.02
N ASP A 63 18.54 -2.33 5.83
CA ASP A 63 19.56 -1.75 6.68
C ASP A 63 19.00 -1.00 7.90
N ALA A 64 17.68 -1.00 8.10
CA ALA A 64 17.05 -0.30 9.22
C ALA A 64 17.44 -0.94 10.57
N THR A 65 17.61 -0.09 11.59
CA THR A 65 17.86 -0.56 12.95
C THR A 65 16.57 -1.08 13.61
N HIS A 66 16.69 -1.83 14.71
CA HIS A 66 15.53 -2.28 15.48
C HIS A 66 14.68 -1.09 15.97
N GLU A 67 15.30 -0.01 16.42
CA GLU A 67 14.62 1.18 16.90
C GLU A 67 13.77 1.82 15.79
N GLN A 68 14.27 1.86 14.55
CA GLN A 68 13.52 2.36 13.39
C GLN A 68 12.32 1.47 13.05
N VAL A 69 12.48 0.14 13.19
CA VAL A 69 11.38 -0.82 13.01
C VAL A 69 10.30 -0.59 14.07
N VAL A 70 10.69 -0.45 15.36
CA VAL A 70 9.77 -0.18 16.46
C VAL A 70 9.02 1.15 16.27
N GLU A 71 9.72 2.19 15.82
CA GLU A 71 9.10 3.49 15.52
C GLU A 71 8.06 3.38 14.40
N ALA A 72 8.40 2.70 13.30
CA ALA A 72 7.46 2.45 12.21
C ALA A 72 6.25 1.62 12.67
N ALA A 73 6.48 0.60 13.50
CA ALA A 73 5.41 -0.24 14.06
C ALA A 73 4.48 0.53 14.99
N LYS A 74 4.99 1.47 15.79
CA LYS A 74 4.18 2.36 16.64
C LYS A 74 3.27 3.26 15.78
N LYS A 75 3.83 3.89 14.76
CA LYS A 75 3.07 4.73 13.82
C LYS A 75 2.00 3.93 13.06
N ALA A 76 2.30 2.67 12.74
CA ALA A 76 1.38 1.75 12.08
C ALA A 76 0.38 1.05 13.04
N CYS A 77 0.33 1.43 14.32
CA CYS A 77 -0.52 0.84 15.35
C CYS A 77 -0.35 -0.69 15.47
N CYS A 78 0.86 -1.23 15.22
CA CYS A 78 1.13 -2.67 15.35
C CYS A 78 2.11 -3.03 16.46
N HIS A 79 2.74 -2.06 17.11
CA HIS A 79 3.71 -2.29 18.18
C HIS A 79 3.11 -3.07 19.36
N ASP A 80 1.91 -2.71 19.81
CA ASP A 80 1.32 -3.26 21.03
C ASP A 80 1.00 -4.74 20.87
N PHE A 81 0.37 -5.14 19.76
CA PHE A 81 0.10 -6.56 19.54
C PHE A 81 1.39 -7.37 19.29
N ILE A 82 2.39 -6.79 18.59
CA ILE A 82 3.69 -7.47 18.39
C ILE A 82 4.38 -7.70 19.74
N SER A 83 4.42 -6.69 20.60
CA SER A 83 5.05 -6.79 21.93
C SER A 83 4.33 -7.72 22.87
N ALA A 84 3.05 -8.02 22.66
CA ALA A 84 2.28 -8.99 23.42
C ALA A 84 2.54 -10.46 23.01
N LEU A 85 3.19 -10.68 21.86
CA LEU A 85 3.60 -12.02 21.44
C LEU A 85 4.76 -12.54 22.29
N PRO A 86 4.88 -13.87 22.55
CA PRO A 86 5.94 -14.43 23.37
C PRO A 86 7.35 -14.02 22.96
N ASP A 87 7.62 -13.99 21.66
CA ASP A 87 8.92 -13.64 21.08
C ASP A 87 8.95 -12.22 20.48
N GLY A 88 7.89 -11.41 20.69
CA GLY A 88 7.81 -10.04 20.21
C GLY A 88 8.10 -9.92 18.71
N TYR A 89 9.05 -9.05 18.36
CA TYR A 89 9.49 -8.82 16.97
C TYR A 89 10.22 -10.01 16.36
N ASP A 90 10.80 -10.92 17.18
CA ASP A 90 11.47 -12.14 16.73
C ASP A 90 10.48 -13.29 16.46
N THR A 91 9.19 -13.05 16.69
CA THR A 91 8.15 -14.04 16.37
C THR A 91 8.20 -14.40 14.90
N VAL A 92 8.46 -15.69 14.61
CA VAL A 92 8.46 -16.23 13.25
C VAL A 92 7.04 -16.47 12.81
N ILE A 93 6.63 -15.86 11.71
CA ILE A 93 5.34 -16.06 11.08
C ILE A 93 5.49 -16.99 9.87
N GLY A 94 4.53 -17.92 9.73
CA GLY A 94 4.49 -18.83 8.60
C GLY A 94 4.19 -18.09 7.28
N GLU A 95 4.32 -18.78 6.17
CA GLU A 95 4.02 -18.24 4.85
C GLU A 95 2.61 -17.63 4.80
N GLY A 96 2.52 -16.41 4.30
CA GLY A 96 1.26 -15.65 4.26
C GLY A 96 0.75 -15.18 5.63
N GLY A 97 1.52 -15.34 6.72
CA GLY A 97 1.15 -14.86 8.06
C GLY A 97 -0.04 -15.61 8.68
N GLY A 98 -0.11 -16.94 8.53
CA GLY A 98 -1.28 -17.75 8.88
C GLY A 98 -1.81 -17.61 10.32
N THR A 99 -1.00 -17.13 11.25
CA THR A 99 -1.34 -16.94 12.68
C THR A 99 -1.87 -15.54 12.99
N LEU A 100 -1.77 -14.58 12.07
CA LEU A 100 -2.17 -13.19 12.24
C LEU A 100 -3.54 -12.93 11.61
N SER A 101 -4.33 -12.06 12.24
CA SER A 101 -5.58 -11.55 11.69
C SER A 101 -5.33 -10.70 10.44
N GLY A 102 -6.37 -10.46 9.62
CA GLY A 102 -6.27 -9.60 8.45
C GLY A 102 -5.80 -8.18 8.78
N GLY A 103 -6.31 -7.60 9.88
CA GLY A 103 -5.93 -6.27 10.34
C GLY A 103 -4.47 -6.18 10.82
N GLU A 104 -3.98 -7.19 11.52
CA GLU A 104 -2.58 -7.26 11.97
C GLU A 104 -1.62 -7.35 10.78
N LYS A 105 -1.92 -8.21 9.79
CA LYS A 105 -1.14 -8.30 8.55
C LYS A 105 -1.10 -6.95 7.82
N GLN A 106 -2.24 -6.28 7.73
CA GLN A 106 -2.35 -4.99 7.05
C GLN A 106 -1.49 -3.94 7.76
N ARG A 107 -1.53 -3.86 9.09
CA ARG A 107 -0.70 -2.92 9.87
C ARG A 107 0.80 -3.22 9.74
N ILE A 108 1.22 -4.48 9.69
CA ILE A 108 2.62 -4.85 9.38
C ILE A 108 3.01 -4.36 7.97
N SER A 109 2.14 -4.51 6.98
CA SER A 109 2.40 -4.02 5.62
C SER A 109 2.51 -2.48 5.57
N ILE A 110 1.70 -1.78 6.37
CA ILE A 110 1.79 -0.32 6.53
C ILE A 110 3.10 0.06 7.22
N ALA A 111 3.52 -0.63 8.29
CA ALA A 111 4.81 -0.41 8.95
C ALA A 111 5.99 -0.58 7.97
N ARG A 112 5.93 -1.59 7.11
CA ARG A 112 6.89 -1.80 6.01
C ARG A 112 6.95 -0.59 5.06
N ALA A 113 5.79 -0.04 4.68
CA ALA A 113 5.70 1.12 3.81
C ALA A 113 6.19 2.41 4.51
N MET A 114 5.92 2.57 5.80
CA MET A 114 6.41 3.69 6.63
C MET A 114 7.94 3.65 6.77
N LEU A 115 8.50 2.47 7.05
CA LEU A 115 9.94 2.29 7.20
C LEU A 115 10.69 2.62 5.91
N LYS A 116 10.09 2.29 4.76
CA LYS A 116 10.64 2.63 3.44
C LYS A 116 10.60 4.13 3.15
N ASP A 117 9.65 4.84 3.70
CA ASP A 117 9.47 6.30 3.60
C ASP A 117 9.47 6.87 2.17
N ALA A 118 8.88 6.15 1.23
CA ALA A 118 8.77 6.60 -0.16
C ALA A 118 7.82 7.80 -0.31
N PRO A 119 8.13 8.77 -1.21
CA PRO A 119 7.28 9.95 -1.42
C PRO A 119 5.95 9.65 -2.14
N ILE A 120 5.84 8.52 -2.82
CA ILE A 120 4.63 8.09 -3.52
C ILE A 120 4.13 6.80 -2.88
N ILE A 121 2.88 6.79 -2.44
CA ILE A 121 2.22 5.62 -1.85
C ILE A 121 1.06 5.19 -2.75
N ILE A 122 1.03 3.92 -3.11
CA ILE A 122 -0.10 3.30 -3.81
C ILE A 122 -0.83 2.41 -2.81
N LEU A 123 -2.11 2.71 -2.56
CA LEU A 123 -2.98 1.94 -1.68
C LEU A 123 -4.03 1.22 -2.53
N ASP A 124 -3.98 -0.11 -2.52
CA ASP A 124 -4.95 -0.95 -3.21
C ASP A 124 -5.91 -1.53 -2.17
N GLU A 125 -7.10 -0.93 -2.06
CA GLU A 125 -8.20 -1.35 -1.19
C GLU A 125 -7.80 -1.73 0.26
N ALA A 126 -6.89 -0.96 0.86
CA ALA A 126 -6.23 -1.28 2.13
C ALA A 126 -7.19 -1.45 3.34
N THR A 127 -8.49 -1.18 3.21
CA THR A 127 -9.47 -1.20 4.32
C THR A 127 -10.57 -2.24 4.16
N SER A 128 -10.59 -3.06 3.11
CA SER A 128 -11.76 -3.89 2.75
C SER A 128 -11.95 -5.15 3.60
N SER A 129 -10.92 -5.63 4.28
CA SER A 129 -10.89 -6.97 4.90
C SER A 129 -10.69 -6.95 6.42
N VAL A 130 -11.03 -5.84 7.09
CA VAL A 130 -10.74 -5.65 8.52
C VAL A 130 -12.02 -5.68 9.34
N ASP A 131 -11.96 -6.39 10.47
CA ASP A 131 -13.04 -6.40 11.46
C ASP A 131 -13.28 -5.00 12.02
N PRO A 132 -14.54 -4.62 12.35
CA PRO A 132 -14.87 -3.29 12.86
C PRO A 132 -14.04 -2.83 14.04
N GLU A 133 -13.62 -3.76 14.90
CA GLU A 133 -12.81 -3.48 16.10
C GLU A 133 -11.39 -2.98 15.76
N ASN A 134 -10.88 -3.36 14.59
CA ASN A 134 -9.55 -2.97 14.10
C ASN A 134 -9.58 -1.83 13.07
N GLU A 135 -10.78 -1.36 12.67
CA GLU A 135 -10.94 -0.34 11.63
C GLU A 135 -10.32 1.01 12.06
N ASP A 136 -10.50 1.41 13.31
CA ASP A 136 -9.97 2.68 13.85
C ASP A 136 -8.44 2.70 13.90
N GLU A 137 -7.80 1.59 14.29
CA GLU A 137 -6.34 1.49 14.32
C GLU A 137 -5.75 1.51 12.91
N LEU A 138 -6.39 0.80 11.99
CA LEU A 138 -5.99 0.78 10.60
C LEU A 138 -6.15 2.16 9.96
N GLN A 139 -7.23 2.87 10.25
CA GLN A 139 -7.47 4.22 9.74
C GLN A 139 -6.38 5.18 10.23
N ARG A 140 -6.04 5.16 11.54
CA ARG A 140 -4.95 5.95 12.11
C ARG A 140 -3.59 5.63 11.46
N ALA A 141 -3.32 4.34 11.20
CA ALA A 141 -2.10 3.91 10.53
C ALA A 141 -2.03 4.45 9.09
N ILE A 142 -3.14 4.43 8.35
CA ILE A 142 -3.21 4.97 6.98
C ILE A 142 -3.02 6.49 7.01
N GLU A 143 -3.67 7.21 7.91
CA GLU A 143 -3.51 8.66 8.06
C GLU A 143 -2.06 9.04 8.35
N ALA A 144 -1.39 8.32 9.25
CA ALA A 144 0.02 8.53 9.54
C ALA A 144 0.94 8.20 8.35
N LEU A 145 0.61 7.16 7.56
CA LEU A 145 1.37 6.80 6.36
C LEU A 145 1.25 7.86 5.25
N THR A 146 0.07 8.47 5.12
CA THR A 146 -0.26 9.34 3.98
C THR A 146 0.13 10.80 4.18
N HIS A 147 0.55 11.18 5.39
CA HIS A 147 0.93 12.56 5.71
C HIS A 147 2.10 13.04 4.84
N ASP A 148 1.93 14.21 4.19
CA ASP A 148 2.92 14.87 3.32
C ASP A 148 3.43 14.01 2.13
N LYS A 149 2.60 13.12 1.60
CA LYS A 149 2.96 12.23 0.49
C LYS A 149 1.98 12.32 -0.67
N THR A 150 2.45 11.92 -1.84
CA THR A 150 1.55 11.71 -2.99
C THR A 150 0.88 10.36 -2.88
N ILE A 151 -0.45 10.35 -2.78
CA ILE A 151 -1.24 9.14 -2.59
C ILE A 151 -2.02 8.81 -3.85
N ILE A 152 -1.88 7.58 -4.32
CA ILE A 152 -2.75 6.98 -5.35
C ILE A 152 -3.55 5.88 -4.66
N MET A 153 -4.85 6.06 -4.54
CA MET A 153 -5.71 5.11 -3.85
C MET A 153 -6.71 4.49 -4.82
N ILE A 154 -6.75 3.16 -4.86
CA ILE A 154 -7.82 2.39 -5.48
C ILE A 154 -8.84 2.10 -4.39
N ALA A 155 -10.05 2.60 -4.54
CA ALA A 155 -11.08 2.49 -3.52
C ALA A 155 -12.41 2.02 -4.09
N HIS A 156 -13.05 1.11 -3.37
CA HIS A 156 -14.40 0.62 -3.64
C HIS A 156 -15.44 1.21 -2.66
N ARG A 157 -14.98 1.98 -1.66
CA ARG A 157 -15.84 2.65 -0.68
C ARG A 157 -15.71 4.17 -0.82
N LEU A 158 -16.83 4.86 -1.05
CA LEU A 158 -16.87 6.32 -1.20
C LEU A 158 -16.35 7.08 0.02
N LYS A 159 -16.49 6.52 1.23
CA LYS A 159 -15.95 7.12 2.46
C LYS A 159 -14.44 7.34 2.40
N THR A 160 -13.71 6.42 1.77
CA THR A 160 -12.24 6.43 1.72
C THR A 160 -11.68 7.55 0.85
N VAL A 161 -12.42 7.97 -0.20
CA VAL A 161 -11.98 8.98 -1.17
C VAL A 161 -12.62 10.36 -0.96
N ARG A 162 -13.42 10.53 0.09
CA ARG A 162 -14.16 11.77 0.32
C ARG A 162 -13.27 13.01 0.42
N ASN A 163 -12.09 12.85 1.00
CA ASN A 163 -11.12 13.93 1.22
C ASN A 163 -9.99 13.93 0.18
N ALA A 164 -10.11 13.17 -0.91
CA ALA A 164 -9.12 13.17 -1.97
C ALA A 164 -9.14 14.50 -2.74
N ASP A 165 -7.97 15.02 -3.07
CA ASP A 165 -7.82 16.24 -3.88
C ASP A 165 -8.38 16.05 -5.29
N GLN A 166 -8.34 14.82 -5.80
CA GLN A 166 -8.88 14.45 -7.10
C GLN A 166 -9.37 13.00 -7.09
N ILE A 167 -10.57 12.79 -7.64
CA ILE A 167 -11.16 11.47 -7.87
C ILE A 167 -11.27 11.27 -9.39
N LEU A 168 -10.82 10.12 -9.86
CA LEU A 168 -10.98 9.66 -11.23
C LEU A 168 -11.95 8.48 -11.25
N VAL A 169 -13.07 8.62 -11.95
CA VAL A 169 -14.01 7.52 -12.13
C VAL A 169 -13.69 6.82 -13.44
N LEU A 170 -13.37 5.52 -13.34
CA LEU A 170 -13.06 4.68 -14.49
C LEU A 170 -14.26 3.79 -14.82
N ASP A 171 -14.64 3.76 -16.09
CA ASP A 171 -15.58 2.80 -16.65
C ASP A 171 -15.03 2.27 -17.98
N ASN A 172 -15.08 0.96 -18.19
CA ASN A 172 -14.57 0.28 -19.39
C ASN A 172 -13.15 0.76 -19.80
N ALA A 173 -12.24 0.92 -18.84
CA ALA A 173 -10.86 1.40 -18.99
C ALA A 173 -10.74 2.86 -19.49
N HIS A 174 -11.80 3.66 -19.43
CA HIS A 174 -11.81 5.08 -19.74
C HIS A 174 -12.12 5.90 -18.49
N ILE A 175 -11.49 7.09 -18.37
CA ILE A 175 -11.86 8.07 -17.34
C ILE A 175 -13.15 8.74 -17.81
N VAL A 176 -14.27 8.43 -17.15
CA VAL A 176 -15.60 8.97 -17.47
C VAL A 176 -15.94 10.21 -16.67
N GLN A 177 -15.38 10.36 -15.47
CA GLN A 177 -15.56 11.56 -14.64
C GLN A 177 -14.26 11.88 -13.89
N ARG A 178 -14.07 13.15 -13.56
CA ARG A 178 -12.91 13.64 -12.84
C ARG A 178 -13.31 14.88 -12.03
N GLY A 179 -12.91 14.95 -10.76
CA GLY A 179 -13.19 16.08 -9.88
C GLY A 179 -13.00 15.73 -8.42
N THR A 180 -13.32 16.66 -7.52
CA THR A 180 -13.44 16.43 -6.09
C THR A 180 -14.74 15.68 -5.78
N HIS A 181 -14.84 15.14 -4.56
CA HIS A 181 -16.08 14.47 -4.11
C HIS A 181 -17.31 15.38 -4.23
N ALA A 182 -17.21 16.67 -3.87
CA ALA A 182 -18.30 17.63 -3.96
C ALA A 182 -18.74 17.90 -5.42
N GLU A 183 -17.78 18.05 -6.33
CA GLU A 183 -18.07 18.27 -7.77
C GLU A 183 -18.75 17.05 -8.40
N LEU A 184 -18.30 15.84 -8.06
CA LEU A 184 -18.87 14.61 -8.62
C LEU A 184 -20.29 14.34 -8.12
N ILE A 185 -20.62 14.64 -6.87
CA ILE A 185 -22.00 14.52 -6.36
C ILE A 185 -22.93 15.50 -7.09
N LEU A 186 -22.50 16.74 -7.33
CA LEU A 186 -23.31 17.72 -8.04
C LEU A 186 -23.58 17.30 -9.49
N SER A 187 -22.64 16.61 -10.15
CA SER A 187 -22.80 16.11 -11.52
C SER A 187 -23.80 14.96 -11.64
N LEU A 188 -24.13 14.26 -10.54
CA LEU A 188 -25.13 13.19 -10.52
C LEU A 188 -26.57 13.70 -10.35
N ILE A 189 -26.75 14.99 -10.04
CA ILE A 189 -28.06 15.62 -9.80
C ILE A 189 -28.60 16.30 -11.08
N HIS A 190 -27.80 16.37 -12.13
CA HIS A 190 -28.14 16.88 -13.46
C HIS A 190 -28.11 15.78 -14.51
#